data_9d944680c6b984c5822e6dfba006435e
#
_entry.id   9d944680c6b984c5822e6dfba006435e
#
_cell.length_a   1.000
_cell.length_b   1.000
_cell.length_c   1.000
_cell.angle_alpha   90.00
_cell.angle_beta   90.00
_cell.angle_gamma   90.00
#
_symmetry.space_group_name_H-M   'P 1'
#
loop_
_entity.id
_entity.type
_entity.pdbx_description
1 polymer ?
#
loop_
_entity_poly.entity_id
_entity_poly.type
_entity_poly.pdbx_seq_one_letter_code
_entity_poly.pdbx_strand_id
1 'polypeptide(L)'
;MQLQAITHIPLSKDAYMVNENTIVIRLKVGKGDIKSSDVYYGDRVCMSEPILVKRVSMKKIASDELFDYFEGKIKSEYTRVCYYFHIKDIEGKETYYSEYGFSEKMTCCRTQYFQFPYLHRNDMICIPKWTENMVMYHIFPDSFAEKKNYISGRRKVIQIENGLTSESKNGGTLRGILENLDYIEELNVNCLYLNPIFKAASYHKYDTIDYMEIDPCFGTKQDLKDLVNECHKRGIRVILDGVFNHCGSGFLPFLDVLKNGEKSEYCNWFYKLNFPVVYDTIPNYEAFAYVKEMPKLNTGNQEVIDYFCKVGRYWIREADIDGWRLDVANEINHDFWRAFKKAVKEEKDDIFLIGEIWEDSTIWLMGDQFDSTMNYTFSYICREFFAKKIISVSQFDQKIHRMNLRYPEMVTRAQMNFLDTHDVSRFFSDCAGDDRKLRLAVLYMMCAVGIPSVFYGDECGITGITESEYRKTMQWGCEDSLIEFYQKCIKIRKNSKALCTGTYETLICEDKDEIYGFARKTKEETIVVIMNMGEKEQKITIPGAKHQWLDVFSDEKQDGNQIVCKGMSGIILKKI
;
A
#
# COMPACT_ATOMS: atom_id res chain seq x y z
N MET A 1 -23.34 20.53 20.26
CA MET A 1 -22.00 19.89 20.26
C MET A 1 -22.09 18.51 20.85
N GLN A 2 -21.70 17.49 20.08
CA GLN A 2 -21.70 16.07 20.47
C GLN A 2 -20.32 15.70 21.02
N LEU A 3 -20.08 15.93 22.31
CA LEU A 3 -18.76 15.73 22.93
C LEU A 3 -18.23 14.31 22.78
N GLN A 4 -19.10 13.30 22.81
CA GLN A 4 -18.73 11.89 22.64
C GLN A 4 -18.20 11.56 21.23
N ALA A 5 -18.47 12.40 20.23
CA ALA A 5 -17.98 12.23 18.86
C ALA A 5 -16.64 12.94 18.62
N ILE A 6 -16.18 13.75 19.57
CA ILE A 6 -14.91 14.48 19.48
C ILE A 6 -13.79 13.59 20.00
N THR A 7 -12.85 13.25 19.13
CA THR A 7 -11.72 12.38 19.48
C THR A 7 -10.41 12.85 18.88
N HIS A 8 -9.36 12.68 19.66
CA HIS A 8 -7.98 12.93 19.27
C HIS A 8 -7.06 12.00 20.08
N ILE A 9 -6.10 11.38 19.43
CA ILE A 9 -5.12 10.50 20.08
C ILE A 9 -3.73 11.08 19.81
N PRO A 10 -3.00 11.53 20.85
CA PRO A 10 -1.64 12.02 20.67
C PRO A 10 -0.68 10.91 20.27
N LEU A 11 0.43 11.24 19.60
CA LEU A 11 1.48 10.30 19.14
C LEU A 11 0.91 9.15 18.31
N SER A 12 -0.01 9.48 17.40
CA SER A 12 -0.69 8.52 16.54
C SER A 12 -0.90 9.13 15.15
N LYS A 13 -1.80 8.53 14.36
CA LYS A 13 -2.28 9.12 13.09
C LYS A 13 -2.92 10.51 13.24
N ASP A 14 -3.30 10.90 14.47
CA ASP A 14 -3.90 12.18 14.76
C ASP A 14 -2.87 13.24 15.23
N ALA A 15 -1.66 12.81 15.59
CA ALA A 15 -0.55 13.69 15.94
C ALA A 15 0.79 13.07 15.57
N TYR A 16 1.42 13.53 14.48
CA TYR A 16 2.67 12.97 13.97
C TYR A 16 3.56 14.04 13.31
N MET A 17 4.86 13.74 13.25
CA MET A 17 5.85 14.61 12.58
C MET A 17 5.88 14.37 11.07
N VAL A 18 5.95 15.47 10.30
CA VAL A 18 6.22 15.42 8.85
C VAL A 18 7.63 15.88 8.50
N ASN A 19 8.27 16.58 9.43
CA ASN A 19 9.69 16.92 9.43
C ASN A 19 10.09 17.34 10.86
N GLU A 20 11.36 17.66 11.07
CA GLU A 20 11.95 17.93 12.39
C GLU A 20 11.28 19.06 13.18
N ASN A 21 10.51 19.95 12.54
CA ASN A 21 9.86 21.08 13.20
C ASN A 21 8.36 21.21 12.90
N THR A 22 7.76 20.24 12.22
CA THR A 22 6.34 20.33 11.84
C THR A 22 5.57 19.10 12.30
N ILE A 23 4.53 19.34 13.07
CA ILE A 23 3.58 18.33 13.56
C ILE A 23 2.25 18.54 12.86
N VAL A 24 1.67 17.47 12.33
CA VAL A 24 0.26 17.44 11.91
C VAL A 24 -0.59 17.09 13.13
N ILE A 25 -1.65 17.85 13.36
CA ILE A 25 -2.64 17.60 14.41
C ILE A 25 -4.00 17.46 13.75
N ARG A 26 -4.69 16.34 14.01
CA ARG A 26 -6.04 16.03 13.52
C ARG A 26 -7.03 15.95 14.66
N LEU A 27 -8.24 16.38 14.39
CA LEU A 27 -9.38 16.27 15.30
C LEU A 27 -10.55 15.66 14.53
N LYS A 28 -11.09 14.54 15.03
CA LYS A 28 -12.30 13.93 14.50
C LYS A 28 -13.50 14.39 15.33
N VAL A 29 -14.59 14.79 14.67
CA VAL A 29 -15.80 15.34 15.29
C VAL A 29 -17.05 14.79 14.63
N GLY A 30 -18.21 14.91 15.25
CA GLY A 30 -19.49 14.55 14.62
C GLY A 30 -19.74 15.34 13.33
N LYS A 31 -20.28 14.68 12.31
CA LYS A 31 -20.54 15.28 11.00
C LYS A 31 -21.49 16.47 11.11
N GLY A 32 -21.07 17.62 10.58
CA GLY A 32 -21.88 18.85 10.58
C GLY A 32 -22.06 19.52 11.94
N ASP A 33 -21.42 19.03 13.02
CA ASP A 33 -21.60 19.52 14.38
C ASP A 33 -20.71 20.74 14.70
N ILE A 34 -19.47 20.77 14.16
CA ILE A 34 -18.47 21.77 14.50
C ILE A 34 -18.30 22.78 13.37
N LYS A 35 -18.37 24.08 13.73
CA LYS A 35 -18.14 25.21 12.83
C LYS A 35 -16.66 25.50 12.63
N SER A 36 -15.87 25.47 13.72
CA SER A 36 -14.44 25.75 13.69
C SER A 36 -13.71 25.10 14.85
N SER A 37 -12.45 24.78 14.63
CA SER A 37 -11.54 24.34 15.67
C SER A 37 -10.19 25.02 15.49
N ASP A 38 -9.56 25.37 16.60
CA ASP A 38 -8.21 25.90 16.68
C ASP A 38 -7.38 25.02 17.60
N VAL A 39 -6.10 24.81 17.27
CA VAL A 39 -5.13 24.21 18.18
C VAL A 39 -4.23 25.30 18.74
N TYR A 40 -4.11 25.32 20.06
CA TYR A 40 -3.19 26.19 20.81
C TYR A 40 -2.02 25.35 21.27
N TYR A 41 -0.80 25.82 21.05
CA TYR A 41 0.42 25.07 21.38
C TYR A 41 1.50 25.96 21.98
N GLY A 42 2.34 25.37 22.81
CA GLY A 42 3.46 26.07 23.43
C GLY A 42 4.58 25.13 23.85
N ASP A 43 5.66 25.71 24.42
CA ASP A 43 6.75 24.95 24.99
C ASP A 43 6.29 24.23 26.27
N ARG A 44 6.35 22.92 26.28
CA ARG A 44 6.00 22.07 27.42
C ARG A 44 6.73 22.45 28.71
N VAL A 45 7.91 23.01 28.61
CA VAL A 45 8.78 23.37 29.77
C VAL A 45 8.96 24.89 29.95
N CYS A 46 8.09 25.70 29.32
CA CYS A 46 8.06 27.14 29.53
C CYS A 46 7.97 27.48 31.00
N MET A 47 8.74 28.48 31.46
CA MET A 47 8.77 28.93 32.85
C MET A 47 7.60 29.79 33.24
N SER A 48 6.82 30.33 32.28
CA SER A 48 5.64 31.15 32.55
C SER A 48 4.42 30.30 32.92
N GLU A 49 3.58 30.82 33.82
CA GLU A 49 2.26 30.29 34.13
C GLU A 49 1.22 31.44 34.02
N PRO A 50 0.21 31.30 33.12
CA PRO A 50 0.02 30.21 32.17
C PRO A 50 1.10 30.16 31.09
N ILE A 51 1.22 29.00 30.42
CA ILE A 51 2.14 28.80 29.28
C ILE A 51 1.80 29.81 28.18
N LEU A 52 2.84 30.39 27.56
CA LEU A 52 2.68 31.17 26.34
C LEU A 52 2.33 30.25 25.19
N VAL A 53 1.16 30.46 24.61
CA VAL A 53 0.65 29.64 23.51
C VAL A 53 0.51 30.42 22.21
N LYS A 54 0.77 29.73 21.10
CA LYS A 54 0.50 30.17 19.72
C LYS A 54 -0.76 29.47 19.22
N ARG A 55 -1.52 30.10 18.33
CA ARG A 55 -2.75 29.58 17.77
C ARG A 55 -2.54 29.15 16.31
N VAL A 56 -3.09 28.00 15.94
CA VAL A 56 -3.22 27.53 14.55
C VAL A 56 -4.68 27.17 14.29
N SER A 57 -5.29 27.84 13.31
CA SER A 57 -6.65 27.47 12.88
C SER A 57 -6.63 26.18 12.07
N MET A 58 -7.51 25.26 12.43
CA MET A 58 -7.65 23.98 11.75
C MET A 58 -8.62 24.12 10.58
N LYS A 59 -8.37 23.35 9.52
CA LYS A 59 -9.24 23.27 8.35
C LYS A 59 -9.98 21.93 8.34
N LYS A 60 -11.24 21.94 7.98
CA LYS A 60 -11.94 20.72 7.64
C LYS A 60 -11.35 20.18 6.34
N ILE A 61 -10.83 18.96 6.40
CA ILE A 61 -10.11 18.31 5.28
C ILE A 61 -10.90 17.19 4.63
N ALA A 62 -11.85 16.60 5.36
CA ALA A 62 -12.66 15.49 4.87
C ALA A 62 -13.93 15.31 5.71
N SER A 63 -14.86 14.55 5.15
CA SER A 63 -16.02 14.00 5.85
C SER A 63 -16.20 12.53 5.47
N ASP A 64 -16.61 11.70 6.42
CA ASP A 64 -17.11 10.36 6.12
C ASP A 64 -18.63 10.27 6.41
N GLU A 65 -19.16 9.07 6.62
CA GLU A 65 -20.57 8.85 6.91
C GLU A 65 -21.05 9.54 8.20
N LEU A 66 -20.18 9.52 9.23
CA LEU A 66 -20.52 9.92 10.61
C LEU A 66 -19.72 11.10 11.13
N PHE A 67 -18.54 11.37 10.55
CA PHE A 67 -17.58 12.29 11.12
C PHE A 67 -17.07 13.33 10.12
N ASP A 68 -16.67 14.49 10.66
CA ASP A 68 -15.83 15.49 10.01
C ASP A 68 -14.42 15.44 10.60
N TYR A 69 -13.43 15.72 9.76
CA TYR A 69 -12.02 15.70 10.13
C TYR A 69 -11.42 17.08 9.94
N PHE A 70 -10.84 17.62 11.00
CA PHE A 70 -10.11 18.87 11.00
C PHE A 70 -8.61 18.62 11.12
N GLU A 71 -7.79 19.38 10.40
CA GLU A 71 -6.33 19.29 10.45
C GLU A 71 -5.70 20.67 10.61
N GLY A 72 -4.67 20.75 11.47
CA GLY A 72 -3.77 21.87 11.62
C GLY A 72 -2.32 21.43 11.56
N LYS A 73 -1.43 22.28 11.03
CA LYS A 73 0.02 22.02 10.99
C LYS A 73 0.73 23.00 11.93
N ILE A 74 1.27 22.48 13.02
CA ILE A 74 2.08 23.24 13.97
C ILE A 74 3.51 23.29 13.43
N LYS A 75 4.03 24.49 13.17
CA LYS A 75 5.45 24.72 12.96
C LYS A 75 6.06 25.17 14.29
N SER A 76 6.80 24.29 14.92
CA SER A 76 7.38 24.52 16.24
C SER A 76 8.86 24.81 16.16
N GLU A 77 9.29 25.83 16.90
CA GLU A 77 10.70 26.09 17.25
C GLU A 77 11.13 25.35 18.51
N TYR A 78 10.14 24.74 19.21
CA TYR A 78 10.36 24.00 20.44
C TYR A 78 10.55 22.52 20.13
N THR A 79 11.46 21.88 20.85
CA THR A 79 11.69 20.43 20.77
C THR A 79 10.66 19.63 21.56
N ARG A 80 9.86 20.27 22.40
CA ARG A 80 8.85 19.69 23.29
C ARG A 80 7.60 20.54 23.20
N VAL A 81 6.49 19.95 22.76
CA VAL A 81 5.25 20.67 22.51
C VAL A 81 4.14 20.15 23.42
N CYS A 82 3.38 21.05 24.02
CA CYS A 82 2.08 20.74 24.58
C CYS A 82 1.00 21.55 23.86
N TYR A 83 -0.22 21.02 23.79
CA TYR A 83 -1.29 21.65 23.03
C TYR A 83 -2.67 21.27 23.54
N TYR A 84 -3.68 22.07 23.16
CA TYR A 84 -5.09 21.81 23.41
C TYR A 84 -5.92 22.38 22.27
N PHE A 85 -7.19 21.99 22.20
CA PHE A 85 -8.13 22.47 21.21
C PHE A 85 -9.10 23.47 21.82
N HIS A 86 -9.45 24.49 21.04
CA HIS A 86 -10.62 25.33 21.24
C HIS A 86 -11.60 25.04 20.12
N ILE A 87 -12.82 24.65 20.46
CA ILE A 87 -13.80 24.12 19.53
C ILE A 87 -15.07 24.95 19.65
N LYS A 88 -15.62 25.34 18.50
CA LYS A 88 -16.87 26.07 18.39
C LYS A 88 -17.85 25.32 17.52
N ASP A 89 -19.06 25.03 18.02
CA ASP A 89 -20.10 24.36 17.26
C ASP A 89 -20.89 25.31 16.35
N ILE A 90 -21.82 24.76 15.58
CA ILE A 90 -22.65 25.51 14.62
C ILE A 90 -23.62 26.50 15.34
N GLU A 91 -23.98 26.24 16.60
CA GLU A 91 -24.84 27.08 17.41
C GLU A 91 -24.06 28.20 18.14
N GLY A 92 -22.72 28.16 18.07
CA GLY A 92 -21.82 29.13 18.69
C GLY A 92 -21.40 28.79 20.12
N LYS A 93 -21.74 27.59 20.62
CA LYS A 93 -21.24 27.08 21.89
C LYS A 93 -19.76 26.73 21.76
N GLU A 94 -18.97 27.11 22.77
CA GLU A 94 -17.52 26.89 22.78
C GLU A 94 -17.12 25.92 23.89
N THR A 95 -16.07 25.15 23.64
CA THR A 95 -15.44 24.27 24.63
C THR A 95 -13.96 24.16 24.38
N TYR A 96 -13.19 23.87 25.41
CA TYR A 96 -11.78 23.47 25.31
C TYR A 96 -11.66 21.97 25.50
N TYR A 97 -10.76 21.35 24.71
CA TYR A 97 -10.48 19.92 24.79
C TYR A 97 -8.98 19.67 24.97
N SER A 98 -8.64 18.93 25.99
CA SER A 98 -7.27 18.58 26.36
C SER A 98 -7.20 17.14 26.84
N GLU A 99 -6.01 16.65 27.22
CA GLU A 99 -5.82 15.32 27.81
C GLU A 99 -6.72 15.07 29.02
N TYR A 100 -7.06 16.12 29.76
CA TYR A 100 -7.93 16.07 30.94
C TYR A 100 -9.42 16.06 30.60
N GLY A 101 -9.78 16.15 29.31
CA GLY A 101 -11.17 16.17 28.83
C GLY A 101 -11.66 17.56 28.42
N PHE A 102 -12.99 17.77 28.53
CA PHE A 102 -13.67 18.98 28.09
C PHE A 102 -13.87 19.95 29.25
N SER A 103 -13.74 21.26 28.97
CA SER A 103 -13.94 22.33 29.95
C SER A 103 -14.47 23.60 29.29
N GLU A 104 -15.20 24.44 30.07
CA GLU A 104 -15.66 25.75 29.62
C GLU A 104 -14.55 26.81 29.61
N LYS A 105 -13.53 26.60 30.42
CA LYS A 105 -12.35 27.48 30.50
C LYS A 105 -11.08 26.64 30.40
N MET A 106 -10.09 27.20 29.71
CA MET A 106 -8.80 26.55 29.60
C MET A 106 -8.09 26.48 30.95
N THR A 107 -7.57 25.33 31.30
CA THR A 107 -6.71 25.14 32.47
C THR A 107 -5.35 25.82 32.28
N CYS A 108 -4.81 26.37 33.37
CA CYS A 108 -3.43 26.88 33.38
C CYS A 108 -2.39 25.75 33.56
N CYS A 109 -2.84 24.55 33.95
CA CYS A 109 -1.98 23.45 34.27
C CYS A 109 -1.51 22.73 33.00
N ARG A 110 -0.27 22.95 32.61
CA ARG A 110 0.34 22.34 31.38
C ARG A 110 0.34 20.82 31.37
N THR A 111 0.30 20.14 32.51
CA THR A 111 0.25 18.68 32.60
C THR A 111 -1.09 18.11 32.15
N GLN A 112 -2.11 18.95 32.02
CA GLN A 112 -3.44 18.60 31.53
C GLN A 112 -3.58 18.79 30.01
N TYR A 113 -2.58 19.37 29.33
CA TYR A 113 -2.58 19.50 27.87
C TYR A 113 -2.18 18.19 27.21
N PHE A 114 -2.59 17.96 25.98
CA PHE A 114 -2.00 16.93 25.13
C PHE A 114 -0.51 17.20 24.97
N GLN A 115 0.28 16.15 24.90
CA GLN A 115 1.73 16.24 24.86
C GLN A 115 2.27 15.68 23.56
N PHE A 116 3.19 16.40 22.94
CA PHE A 116 4.17 15.87 22.00
C PHE A 116 5.54 16.02 22.69
N PRO A 117 5.95 15.01 23.46
CA PRO A 117 6.96 15.18 24.51
C PRO A 117 8.35 15.48 23.97
N TYR A 118 8.68 15.06 22.75
CA TYR A 118 9.94 15.35 22.10
C TYR A 118 9.87 15.19 20.58
N LEU A 119 10.39 16.18 19.84
CA LEU A 119 10.55 16.15 18.39
C LEU A 119 11.94 15.61 18.08
N HIS A 120 12.03 14.31 17.80
CA HIS A 120 13.29 13.66 17.51
C HIS A 120 13.29 13.06 16.11
N ARG A 121 14.35 13.31 15.34
CA ARG A 121 14.44 12.84 13.95
C ARG A 121 14.29 11.32 13.81
N ASN A 122 14.83 10.57 14.76
CA ASN A 122 14.77 9.09 14.72
C ASN A 122 13.37 8.52 14.96
N ASP A 123 12.43 9.34 15.51
CA ASP A 123 11.05 8.94 15.74
C ASP A 123 10.14 9.29 14.55
N MET A 124 10.71 9.91 13.50
CA MET A 124 9.98 10.21 12.27
C MET A 124 9.77 8.95 11.44
N ILE A 125 8.56 8.81 10.91
CA ILE A 125 8.29 7.78 9.90
C ILE A 125 8.98 8.20 8.60
N CYS A 126 10.01 7.46 8.20
CA CYS A 126 10.81 7.72 7.01
C CYS A 126 10.50 6.67 5.94
N ILE A 127 9.89 7.10 4.85
CA ILE A 127 9.64 6.28 3.67
C ILE A 127 10.73 6.57 2.63
N PRO A 128 11.29 5.57 1.93
CA PRO A 128 12.29 5.79 0.88
C PRO A 128 11.79 6.74 -0.22
N LYS A 129 12.54 7.78 -0.54
CA LYS A 129 12.11 8.82 -1.50
C LYS A 129 11.84 8.30 -2.90
N TRP A 130 12.53 7.25 -3.33
CA TRP A 130 12.35 6.65 -4.64
C TRP A 130 10.94 6.07 -4.85
N THR A 131 10.17 5.86 -3.76
CA THR A 131 8.79 5.38 -3.82
C THR A 131 7.77 6.47 -4.20
N GLU A 132 8.13 7.76 -4.15
CA GLU A 132 7.20 8.87 -4.36
C GLU A 132 6.52 8.83 -5.75
N ASN A 133 7.27 8.46 -6.79
CA ASN A 133 6.77 8.34 -8.16
C ASN A 133 6.68 6.88 -8.63
N MET A 134 6.68 5.94 -7.70
CA MET A 134 6.64 4.52 -8.02
C MET A 134 5.30 4.13 -8.64
N VAL A 135 5.39 3.36 -9.72
CA VAL A 135 4.32 2.55 -10.29
C VAL A 135 4.85 1.13 -10.41
N MET A 136 4.18 0.22 -9.74
CA MET A 136 4.61 -1.17 -9.60
C MET A 136 3.98 -2.04 -10.67
N TYR A 137 4.75 -3.01 -11.17
CA TYR A 137 4.25 -4.12 -11.99
C TYR A 137 4.46 -5.41 -11.24
N HIS A 138 3.37 -6.06 -10.88
CA HIS A 138 3.36 -7.27 -10.08
C HIS A 138 3.35 -8.49 -10.99
N ILE A 139 4.37 -9.33 -10.91
CA ILE A 139 4.56 -10.50 -11.74
C ILE A 139 4.45 -11.78 -10.91
N PHE A 140 3.64 -12.73 -11.39
CA PHE A 140 3.66 -14.12 -10.95
C PHE A 140 4.61 -14.89 -11.89
N PRO A 141 5.86 -15.20 -11.47
CA PRO A 141 6.93 -15.64 -12.36
C PRO A 141 6.60 -16.88 -13.20
N ASP A 142 5.96 -17.87 -12.57
CA ASP A 142 5.57 -19.12 -13.27
C ASP A 142 4.67 -18.88 -14.50
N SER A 143 3.88 -17.79 -14.49
CA SER A 143 2.86 -17.53 -15.51
C SER A 143 3.22 -16.41 -16.48
N PHE A 144 4.34 -15.71 -16.28
CA PHE A 144 4.67 -14.54 -17.08
C PHE A 144 5.31 -14.91 -18.43
N ALA A 145 6.52 -15.44 -18.43
CA ALA A 145 7.22 -15.83 -19.66
C ALA A 145 8.29 -16.88 -19.41
N GLU A 146 8.42 -17.87 -20.31
CA GLU A 146 9.54 -18.81 -20.32
C GLU A 146 10.77 -18.20 -21.00
N LYS A 147 10.55 -17.46 -22.08
CA LYS A 147 11.53 -16.74 -22.88
C LYS A 147 10.89 -15.53 -23.56
N LYS A 148 11.62 -14.80 -24.40
CA LYS A 148 11.11 -13.62 -25.10
C LYS A 148 9.82 -13.91 -25.86
N ASN A 149 8.75 -13.19 -25.52
CA ASN A 149 7.43 -13.28 -26.17
C ASN A 149 6.87 -14.71 -26.27
N TYR A 150 7.20 -15.58 -25.32
CA TYR A 150 6.77 -16.97 -25.33
C TYR A 150 5.74 -17.24 -24.23
N ILE A 151 4.62 -17.82 -24.63
CA ILE A 151 3.60 -18.34 -23.71
C ILE A 151 3.93 -19.82 -23.49
N SER A 152 4.39 -20.19 -22.30
CA SER A 152 4.61 -21.57 -21.94
C SER A 152 3.29 -22.20 -21.47
N GLY A 153 3.02 -23.40 -21.86
CA GLY A 153 1.99 -24.27 -21.30
C GLY A 153 2.59 -25.58 -20.78
N ARG A 154 3.90 -25.63 -20.64
CA ARG A 154 4.61 -26.86 -20.31
C ARG A 154 4.86 -26.94 -18.81
N ARG A 155 4.20 -27.91 -18.17
CA ARG A 155 4.52 -28.30 -16.80
C ARG A 155 5.95 -28.82 -16.74
N LYS A 156 6.79 -28.23 -15.89
CA LYS A 156 8.13 -28.72 -15.52
C LYS A 156 8.05 -29.38 -14.16
N VAL A 157 8.70 -30.51 -14.00
CA VAL A 157 8.91 -31.16 -12.71
C VAL A 157 10.39 -31.48 -12.61
N ILE A 158 11.06 -30.90 -11.64
CA ILE A 158 12.49 -31.09 -11.41
C ILE A 158 12.66 -31.83 -10.10
N GLN A 159 13.39 -32.93 -10.13
CA GLN A 159 13.73 -33.67 -8.92
C GLN A 159 14.82 -32.89 -8.14
N ILE A 160 14.55 -32.62 -6.89
CA ILE A 160 15.46 -31.98 -5.97
C ILE A 160 15.90 -32.98 -4.88
N GLU A 161 16.69 -32.55 -3.91
CA GLU A 161 17.23 -33.41 -2.87
C GLU A 161 16.14 -34.12 -2.02
N ASN A 162 16.49 -35.27 -1.45
CA ASN A 162 15.62 -36.08 -0.56
C ASN A 162 14.30 -36.57 -1.20
N GLY A 163 14.26 -36.77 -2.51
CA GLY A 163 13.06 -37.27 -3.18
C GLY A 163 11.95 -36.26 -3.36
N LEU A 164 12.16 -35.00 -2.95
CA LEU A 164 11.25 -33.91 -3.22
C LEU A 164 11.33 -33.46 -4.67
N THR A 165 10.26 -32.89 -5.18
CA THR A 165 10.22 -32.28 -6.52
C THR A 165 9.88 -30.81 -6.40
N SER A 166 10.42 -30.01 -7.33
CA SER A 166 9.94 -28.66 -7.59
C SER A 166 9.08 -28.67 -8.86
N GLU A 167 7.93 -28.04 -8.80
CA GLU A 167 6.97 -27.98 -9.90
C GLU A 167 6.83 -26.56 -10.46
N SER A 168 6.76 -26.46 -11.80
CA SER A 168 6.28 -25.31 -12.55
C SER A 168 5.04 -25.71 -13.33
N LYS A 169 3.98 -24.92 -13.25
CA LYS A 169 2.73 -25.18 -13.96
C LYS A 169 2.77 -24.66 -15.40
N ASN A 170 3.27 -23.43 -15.56
CA ASN A 170 3.25 -22.67 -16.81
C ASN A 170 4.64 -22.48 -17.43
N GLY A 171 5.71 -22.73 -16.68
CA GLY A 171 7.09 -22.74 -17.15
C GLY A 171 7.76 -21.38 -17.28
N GLY A 172 7.20 -20.33 -16.69
CA GLY A 172 7.85 -19.02 -16.63
C GLY A 172 9.16 -19.07 -15.85
N THR A 173 10.10 -18.17 -16.17
CA THR A 173 11.46 -18.12 -15.61
C THR A 173 11.92 -16.69 -15.37
N LEU A 174 12.95 -16.50 -14.52
CA LEU A 174 13.63 -15.21 -14.35
C LEU A 174 14.25 -14.71 -15.66
N ARG A 175 14.79 -15.64 -16.45
CA ARG A 175 15.33 -15.32 -17.78
C ARG A 175 14.24 -14.85 -18.72
N GLY A 176 13.04 -15.46 -18.67
CA GLY A 176 11.90 -15.01 -19.44
C GLY A 176 11.46 -13.60 -19.07
N ILE A 177 11.49 -13.23 -17.77
CA ILE A 177 11.22 -11.84 -17.34
C ILE A 177 12.29 -10.91 -17.91
N LEU A 178 13.58 -11.25 -17.76
CA LEU A 178 14.70 -10.47 -18.26
C LEU A 178 14.60 -10.20 -19.78
N GLU A 179 14.28 -11.20 -20.56
CA GLU A 179 14.16 -11.10 -22.02
C GLU A 179 12.94 -10.28 -22.49
N ASN A 180 11.99 -10.01 -21.60
CA ASN A 180 10.81 -9.19 -21.86
C ASN A 180 10.84 -7.83 -21.13
N LEU A 181 12.01 -7.37 -20.64
CA LEU A 181 12.13 -6.06 -19.97
C LEU A 181 11.79 -4.88 -20.89
N ASP A 182 11.96 -5.00 -22.21
CA ASP A 182 11.58 -3.96 -23.16
C ASP A 182 10.07 -3.69 -23.09
N TYR A 183 9.24 -4.73 -23.01
CA TYR A 183 7.79 -4.61 -22.81
C TYR A 183 7.45 -3.92 -21.48
N ILE A 184 8.14 -4.29 -20.41
CA ILE A 184 7.94 -3.72 -19.08
C ILE A 184 8.35 -2.23 -19.06
N GLU A 185 9.44 -1.89 -19.73
CA GLU A 185 9.90 -0.50 -19.88
C GLU A 185 8.91 0.34 -20.71
N GLU A 186 8.37 -0.22 -21.79
CA GLU A 186 7.34 0.42 -22.61
C GLU A 186 6.04 0.70 -21.85
N LEU A 187 5.68 -0.14 -20.85
CA LEU A 187 4.58 0.15 -19.93
C LEU A 187 4.85 1.38 -19.03
N ASN A 188 6.08 1.90 -19.01
CA ASN A 188 6.52 3.00 -18.17
C ASN A 188 6.52 2.73 -16.65
N VAL A 189 6.40 1.51 -16.19
CA VAL A 189 6.55 1.15 -14.78
C VAL A 189 8.00 1.33 -14.32
N ASN A 190 8.23 1.50 -13.02
CA ASN A 190 9.57 1.69 -12.46
C ASN A 190 9.83 0.83 -11.22
N CYS A 191 9.01 -0.16 -10.98
CA CYS A 191 9.22 -1.16 -9.94
C CYS A 191 8.61 -2.49 -10.37
N LEU A 192 9.36 -3.59 -10.20
CA LEU A 192 8.85 -4.97 -10.30
C LEU A 192 8.63 -5.52 -8.90
N TYR A 193 7.48 -6.14 -8.68
CA TYR A 193 7.25 -7.02 -7.55
C TYR A 193 7.08 -8.44 -8.07
N LEU A 194 7.93 -9.35 -7.61
CA LEU A 194 7.93 -10.77 -7.98
C LEU A 194 7.35 -11.60 -6.85
N ASN A 195 6.31 -12.41 -7.13
CA ASN A 195 5.88 -13.47 -6.22
C ASN A 195 7.02 -14.43 -5.91
N PRO A 196 6.89 -15.35 -4.91
CA PRO A 196 8.02 -16.11 -4.39
C PRO A 196 8.81 -16.83 -5.48
N ILE A 197 10.13 -16.74 -5.40
CA ILE A 197 11.07 -17.32 -6.37
C ILE A 197 12.03 -18.33 -5.74
N PHE A 198 11.95 -18.52 -4.42
CA PHE A 198 12.86 -19.42 -3.71
C PHE A 198 12.46 -20.88 -3.87
N LYS A 199 13.43 -21.76 -3.65
CA LYS A 199 13.27 -23.22 -3.81
C LYS A 199 12.09 -23.73 -2.98
N ALA A 200 11.13 -24.38 -3.65
CA ALA A 200 9.89 -24.85 -3.07
C ALA A 200 9.34 -26.07 -3.82
N ALA A 201 8.40 -26.79 -3.23
CA ALA A 201 7.81 -27.97 -3.87
C ALA A 201 6.73 -27.60 -4.89
N SER A 202 5.82 -26.69 -4.52
CA SER A 202 4.67 -26.29 -5.36
C SER A 202 5.04 -25.30 -6.47
N TYR A 203 4.13 -25.14 -7.45
CA TYR A 203 4.31 -24.17 -8.54
C TYR A 203 4.26 -22.72 -8.06
N HIS A 204 3.54 -22.43 -6.96
CA HIS A 204 3.35 -21.08 -6.43
C HIS A 204 4.48 -20.61 -5.51
N LYS A 205 5.33 -21.52 -5.01
CA LYS A 205 6.51 -21.27 -4.17
C LYS A 205 6.26 -20.72 -2.77
N TYR A 206 5.01 -20.64 -2.31
CA TYR A 206 4.70 -20.23 -0.93
C TYR A 206 5.06 -21.31 0.12
N ASP A 207 5.33 -22.55 -0.29
CA ASP A 207 5.87 -23.63 0.54
C ASP A 207 7.40 -23.70 0.43
N THR A 208 8.09 -22.62 0.76
CA THR A 208 9.54 -22.46 0.63
C THR A 208 10.31 -23.49 1.45
N ILE A 209 11.23 -24.21 0.82
CA ILE A 209 12.08 -25.22 1.46
C ILE A 209 13.55 -24.82 1.60
N ASP A 210 14.00 -23.82 0.83
CA ASP A 210 15.31 -23.20 0.97
C ASP A 210 15.23 -21.72 0.60
N TYR A 211 15.41 -20.85 1.59
CA TYR A 211 15.32 -19.41 1.45
C TYR A 211 16.59 -18.75 0.87
N MET A 212 17.66 -19.52 0.70
CA MET A 212 18.94 -19.03 0.16
C MET A 212 19.19 -19.50 -1.27
N GLU A 213 18.27 -20.27 -1.86
CA GLU A 213 18.39 -20.81 -3.22
C GLU A 213 17.19 -20.37 -4.07
N ILE A 214 17.46 -20.04 -5.33
CA ILE A 214 16.41 -19.83 -6.34
C ILE A 214 15.82 -21.19 -6.72
N ASP A 215 14.51 -21.22 -6.95
CA ASP A 215 13.87 -22.44 -7.42
C ASP A 215 14.41 -22.84 -8.81
N PRO A 216 14.84 -24.10 -8.99
CA PRO A 216 15.44 -24.54 -10.25
C PRO A 216 14.49 -24.47 -11.46
N CYS A 217 13.16 -24.41 -11.24
CA CYS A 217 12.21 -24.14 -12.32
C CYS A 217 12.29 -22.69 -12.82
N PHE A 218 12.74 -21.75 -11.99
CA PHE A 218 12.87 -20.34 -12.35
C PHE A 218 14.25 -19.94 -12.84
N GLY A 219 15.27 -20.73 -12.53
CA GLY A 219 16.65 -20.46 -12.95
C GLY A 219 17.65 -20.49 -11.81
N THR A 220 18.62 -19.60 -11.85
CA THR A 220 19.75 -19.54 -10.93
C THR A 220 19.86 -18.18 -10.22
N LYS A 221 20.70 -18.09 -9.18
CA LYS A 221 21.06 -16.81 -8.55
C LYS A 221 21.63 -15.79 -9.56
N GLN A 222 22.37 -16.31 -10.55
CA GLN A 222 22.93 -15.44 -11.61
C GLN A 222 21.83 -14.85 -12.48
N ASP A 223 20.77 -15.60 -12.79
CA ASP A 223 19.63 -15.09 -13.55
C ASP A 223 18.90 -13.99 -12.79
N LEU A 224 18.78 -14.10 -11.46
CA LEU A 224 18.23 -13.02 -10.63
C LEU A 224 19.14 -11.78 -10.63
N LYS A 225 20.46 -11.97 -10.47
CA LYS A 225 21.41 -10.85 -10.54
C LYS A 225 21.36 -10.13 -11.87
N ASP A 226 21.32 -10.86 -12.95
CA ASP A 226 21.24 -10.32 -14.30
C ASP A 226 19.93 -9.53 -14.47
N LEU A 227 18.80 -10.07 -13.99
CA LEU A 227 17.51 -9.41 -14.02
C LEU A 227 17.53 -8.08 -13.23
N VAL A 228 17.99 -8.10 -11.98
CA VAL A 228 18.04 -6.90 -11.13
C VAL A 228 18.98 -5.86 -11.75
N ASN A 229 20.16 -6.25 -12.22
CA ASN A 229 21.11 -5.35 -12.86
C ASN A 229 20.51 -4.68 -14.11
N GLU A 230 19.82 -5.44 -14.98
CA GLU A 230 19.17 -4.86 -16.17
C GLU A 230 17.98 -3.98 -15.81
N CYS A 231 17.21 -4.33 -14.75
CA CYS A 231 16.18 -3.47 -14.20
C CYS A 231 16.76 -2.12 -13.72
N HIS A 232 17.84 -2.15 -12.95
CA HIS A 232 18.48 -0.95 -12.42
C HIS A 232 19.02 -0.04 -13.53
N LYS A 233 19.62 -0.59 -14.60
CA LYS A 233 20.05 0.18 -15.77
C LYS A 233 18.90 0.94 -16.45
N ARG A 234 17.67 0.42 -16.35
CA ARG A 234 16.44 1.03 -16.90
C ARG A 234 15.69 1.88 -15.87
N GLY A 235 16.25 2.05 -14.65
CA GLY A 235 15.61 2.79 -13.56
C GLY A 235 14.41 2.07 -12.94
N ILE A 236 14.38 0.73 -13.04
CA ILE A 236 13.33 -0.13 -12.48
C ILE A 236 13.88 -0.79 -11.22
N ARG A 237 13.17 -0.64 -10.08
CA ARG A 237 13.47 -1.29 -8.80
C ARG A 237 12.88 -2.68 -8.74
N VAL A 238 13.42 -3.56 -7.89
CA VAL A 238 12.97 -4.94 -7.76
C VAL A 238 12.64 -5.29 -6.30
N ILE A 239 11.43 -5.79 -6.06
CA ILE A 239 10.92 -6.23 -4.77
C ILE A 239 10.67 -7.74 -4.83
N LEU A 240 11.16 -8.48 -3.85
CA LEU A 240 10.93 -9.92 -3.71
C LEU A 240 9.85 -10.21 -2.68
N ASP A 241 9.24 -11.39 -2.79
CA ASP A 241 8.29 -11.92 -1.83
C ASP A 241 8.99 -12.75 -0.75
N GLY A 242 8.75 -12.44 0.52
CA GLY A 242 9.30 -13.13 1.69
C GLY A 242 8.22 -13.88 2.46
N VAL A 243 8.26 -15.21 2.41
CA VAL A 243 7.30 -16.09 3.09
C VAL A 243 7.91 -16.56 4.41
N PHE A 244 7.66 -15.83 5.50
CA PHE A 244 8.32 -16.05 6.80
C PHE A 244 7.35 -16.49 7.91
N ASN A 245 6.06 -16.54 7.62
CA ASN A 245 5.04 -17.04 8.54
C ASN A 245 5.10 -18.57 8.68
N HIS A 246 5.40 -19.25 7.60
CA HIS A 246 5.46 -20.69 7.47
C HIS A 246 6.59 -21.06 6.51
N CYS A 247 6.93 -22.33 6.46
CA CYS A 247 7.87 -22.87 5.46
C CYS A 247 7.22 -24.06 4.74
N GLY A 248 7.89 -24.60 3.74
CA GLY A 248 7.50 -25.89 3.15
C GLY A 248 7.89 -27.06 4.07
N SER A 249 7.16 -28.15 4.00
CA SER A 249 7.47 -29.37 4.76
C SER A 249 8.82 -30.00 4.41
N GLY A 250 9.39 -29.62 3.28
CA GLY A 250 10.75 -30.00 2.86
C GLY A 250 11.86 -29.11 3.43
N PHE A 251 11.57 -28.11 4.25
CA PHE A 251 12.55 -27.27 4.91
C PHE A 251 13.42 -28.11 5.87
N LEU A 252 14.75 -28.02 5.76
CA LEU A 252 15.66 -28.90 6.48
C LEU A 252 15.40 -29.00 7.99
N PRO A 253 15.15 -27.89 8.73
CA PRO A 253 14.78 -27.96 10.14
C PRO A 253 13.50 -28.78 10.39
N PHE A 254 12.47 -28.70 9.51
CA PHE A 254 11.26 -29.48 9.68
C PHE A 254 11.47 -30.96 9.37
N LEU A 255 12.25 -31.29 8.34
CA LEU A 255 12.64 -32.66 8.05
C LEU A 255 13.42 -33.30 9.21
N ASP A 256 14.27 -32.54 9.88
CA ASP A 256 14.96 -33.00 11.09
C ASP A 256 13.99 -33.30 12.22
N VAL A 257 12.98 -32.44 12.44
CA VAL A 257 11.91 -32.68 13.42
C VAL A 257 11.11 -33.94 13.09
N LEU A 258 10.74 -34.14 11.82
CA LEU A 258 10.02 -35.35 11.39
C LEU A 258 10.83 -36.62 11.62
N LYS A 259 12.17 -36.55 11.43
CA LYS A 259 13.08 -37.70 11.56
C LYS A 259 13.43 -38.01 13.02
N ASN A 260 13.74 -36.99 13.82
CA ASN A 260 14.33 -37.13 15.15
C ASN A 260 13.32 -36.89 16.28
N GLY A 261 12.08 -36.44 15.96
CA GLY A 261 11.04 -36.16 16.94
C GLY A 261 11.50 -35.16 18.01
N GLU A 262 11.21 -35.44 19.26
CA GLU A 262 11.57 -34.58 20.41
C GLU A 262 13.09 -34.36 20.59
N LYS A 263 13.93 -35.16 19.92
CA LYS A 263 15.38 -35.03 19.97
C LYS A 263 15.94 -34.03 18.95
N SER A 264 15.13 -33.51 18.07
CA SER A 264 15.55 -32.48 17.12
C SER A 264 15.89 -31.18 17.83
N GLU A 265 16.99 -30.55 17.44
CA GLU A 265 17.37 -29.21 17.90
C GLU A 265 16.42 -28.12 17.39
N TYR A 266 15.63 -28.40 16.33
CA TYR A 266 14.71 -27.47 15.68
C TYR A 266 13.27 -27.52 16.21
N CYS A 267 12.96 -28.28 17.29
CA CYS A 267 11.60 -28.36 17.82
C CYS A 267 11.01 -26.98 18.15
N ASN A 268 11.83 -26.07 18.68
CA ASN A 268 11.41 -24.71 19.04
C ASN A 268 11.29 -23.75 17.84
N TRP A 269 11.67 -24.16 16.64
CA TRP A 269 11.53 -23.37 15.43
C TRP A 269 10.10 -23.38 14.89
N PHE A 270 9.29 -24.35 15.34
CA PHE A 270 7.91 -24.53 14.88
C PHE A 270 6.91 -24.29 16.00
N TYR A 271 5.77 -23.77 15.62
CA TYR A 271 4.74 -23.38 16.58
C TYR A 271 3.84 -24.57 16.94
N LYS A 272 3.66 -24.82 18.26
CA LYS A 272 2.78 -25.85 18.82
C LYS A 272 2.97 -27.24 18.21
N LEU A 273 4.19 -27.74 18.15
CA LEU A 273 4.46 -29.14 17.82
C LEU A 273 3.92 -30.08 18.91
N ASN A 274 3.27 -31.17 18.48
CA ASN A 274 2.94 -32.30 19.36
C ASN A 274 3.66 -33.55 18.87
N PHE A 275 4.08 -34.42 19.80
CA PHE A 275 4.85 -35.63 19.50
C PHE A 275 4.06 -36.90 19.82
N PRO A 276 4.18 -37.95 19.00
CA PRO A 276 4.89 -37.97 17.73
C PRO A 276 4.23 -37.01 16.73
N VAL A 277 5.05 -36.39 15.88
CA VAL A 277 4.54 -35.50 14.83
C VAL A 277 3.71 -36.30 13.83
N VAL A 278 2.48 -35.88 13.61
CA VAL A 278 1.55 -36.51 12.67
C VAL A 278 1.44 -35.65 11.40
N TYR A 279 2.05 -36.17 10.33
CA TYR A 279 1.99 -35.57 9.00
C TYR A 279 0.88 -36.22 8.18
N ASP A 280 -0.37 -35.84 8.45
CA ASP A 280 -1.56 -36.39 7.79
C ASP A 280 -2.51 -35.25 7.40
N THR A 281 -3.67 -35.57 6.84
CA THR A 281 -4.70 -34.62 6.36
C THR A 281 -5.00 -33.52 7.39
N ILE A 282 -5.03 -33.86 8.68
CA ILE A 282 -5.10 -32.90 9.80
C ILE A 282 -3.82 -33.07 10.61
N PRO A 283 -2.84 -32.16 10.46
CA PRO A 283 -1.59 -32.24 11.21
C PRO A 283 -1.83 -31.94 12.70
N ASN A 284 -0.98 -32.49 13.58
CA ASN A 284 -1.01 -32.18 15.01
C ASN A 284 -0.03 -31.07 15.41
N TYR A 285 0.31 -30.20 14.46
CA TYR A 285 1.11 -29.00 14.62
C TYR A 285 0.41 -27.81 13.93
N GLU A 286 0.74 -26.61 14.33
CA GLU A 286 0.21 -25.42 13.64
C GLU A 286 0.77 -25.34 12.21
N ALA A 287 -0.10 -25.01 11.27
CA ALA A 287 0.23 -24.85 9.87
C ALA A 287 -0.58 -23.68 9.28
N PHE A 288 -0.10 -23.07 8.21
CA PHE A 288 -0.87 -22.06 7.48
C PHE A 288 -2.14 -22.71 6.92
N ALA A 289 -3.31 -22.13 7.26
CA ALA A 289 -4.63 -22.60 6.83
C ALA A 289 -4.86 -24.12 7.01
N TYR A 290 -4.24 -24.74 8.01
CA TYR A 290 -4.25 -26.19 8.29
C TYR A 290 -3.63 -27.05 7.19
N VAL A 291 -2.88 -26.45 6.25
CA VAL A 291 -2.17 -27.16 5.18
C VAL A 291 -0.91 -27.81 5.76
N LYS A 292 -0.89 -29.14 5.84
CA LYS A 292 0.22 -29.91 6.44
C LYS A 292 1.59 -29.64 5.79
N GLU A 293 1.59 -29.28 4.50
CA GLU A 293 2.77 -28.94 3.72
C GLU A 293 3.38 -27.59 4.12
N MET A 294 2.66 -26.78 4.95
CA MET A 294 3.07 -25.42 5.32
C MET A 294 3.16 -25.24 6.85
N PRO A 295 4.09 -25.94 7.54
CA PRO A 295 4.26 -25.82 8.99
C PRO A 295 4.59 -24.39 9.42
N LYS A 296 3.88 -23.91 10.47
CA LYS A 296 4.03 -22.54 10.98
C LYS A 296 5.31 -22.39 11.76
N LEU A 297 6.09 -21.36 11.42
CA LEU A 297 7.32 -21.00 12.10
C LEU A 297 7.03 -20.30 13.43
N ASN A 298 7.85 -20.57 14.43
CA ASN A 298 7.84 -19.88 15.73
C ASN A 298 8.64 -18.58 15.63
N THR A 299 8.04 -17.55 15.11
CA THR A 299 8.66 -16.23 14.90
C THR A 299 8.95 -15.47 16.20
N GLY A 300 8.59 -16.02 17.37
CA GLY A 300 9.03 -15.55 18.68
C GLY A 300 10.37 -16.15 19.13
N ASN A 301 10.90 -17.16 18.42
CA ASN A 301 12.18 -17.78 18.72
C ASN A 301 13.33 -16.96 18.13
N GLN A 302 14.37 -16.68 18.95
CA GLN A 302 15.50 -15.84 18.55
C GLN A 302 16.29 -16.44 17.37
N GLU A 303 16.49 -17.75 17.33
CA GLU A 303 17.21 -18.41 16.24
C GLU A 303 16.46 -18.28 14.90
N VAL A 304 15.13 -18.35 14.94
CA VAL A 304 14.27 -18.12 13.77
C VAL A 304 14.38 -16.65 13.32
N ILE A 305 14.33 -15.69 14.26
CA ILE A 305 14.52 -14.26 13.98
C ILE A 305 15.89 -14.05 13.30
N ASP A 306 16.96 -14.59 13.88
CA ASP A 306 18.32 -14.42 13.38
C ASP A 306 18.50 -15.05 11.98
N TYR A 307 17.88 -16.21 11.75
CA TYR A 307 17.88 -16.88 10.46
C TYR A 307 17.22 -16.02 9.37
N PHE A 308 16.02 -15.49 9.62
CA PHE A 308 15.32 -14.68 8.63
C PHE A 308 15.91 -13.26 8.47
N CYS A 309 16.49 -12.69 9.50
CA CYS A 309 17.33 -11.50 9.37
C CYS A 309 18.52 -11.75 8.43
N LYS A 310 19.14 -12.93 8.52
CA LYS A 310 20.22 -13.35 7.60
C LYS A 310 19.69 -13.51 6.17
N VAL A 311 18.53 -14.13 5.98
CA VAL A 311 17.87 -14.25 4.65
C VAL A 311 17.63 -12.86 4.04
N GLY A 312 17.06 -11.94 4.82
CA GLY A 312 16.79 -10.58 4.36
C GLY A 312 18.02 -9.84 3.86
N ARG A 313 19.12 -9.89 4.66
CA ARG A 313 20.41 -9.30 4.26
C ARG A 313 21.06 -10.02 3.08
N TYR A 314 20.92 -11.34 3.01
CA TYR A 314 21.55 -12.15 1.98
C TYR A 314 21.15 -11.72 0.57
N TRP A 315 19.85 -11.57 0.31
CA TRP A 315 19.39 -11.21 -1.04
C TRP A 315 19.68 -9.75 -1.40
N ILE A 316 19.77 -8.86 -0.41
CA ILE A 316 20.26 -7.48 -0.64
C ILE A 316 21.73 -7.52 -1.12
N ARG A 317 22.59 -8.28 -0.45
CA ARG A 317 24.01 -8.43 -0.83
C ARG A 317 24.20 -9.18 -2.13
N GLU A 318 23.42 -10.23 -2.33
CA GLU A 318 23.61 -11.16 -3.45
C GLU A 318 23.06 -10.60 -4.76
N ALA A 319 21.93 -9.92 -4.73
CA ALA A 319 21.23 -9.48 -5.93
C ALA A 319 20.88 -7.97 -5.95
N ASP A 320 21.25 -7.20 -4.91
CA ASP A 320 20.95 -5.76 -4.78
C ASP A 320 19.46 -5.43 -4.92
N ILE A 321 18.59 -6.26 -4.36
CA ILE A 321 17.13 -5.99 -4.38
C ILE A 321 16.79 -4.71 -3.62
N ASP A 322 15.62 -4.11 -3.94
CA ASP A 322 15.20 -2.81 -3.43
C ASP A 322 14.08 -2.89 -2.39
N GLY A 323 13.50 -4.06 -2.19
CA GLY A 323 12.42 -4.23 -1.22
C GLY A 323 12.00 -5.66 -0.98
N TRP A 324 11.15 -5.80 0.03
CA TRP A 324 10.48 -7.03 0.39
C TRP A 324 8.97 -6.80 0.49
N ARG A 325 8.19 -7.64 -0.16
CA ARG A 325 6.79 -7.87 0.20
C ARG A 325 6.77 -9.07 1.15
N LEU A 326 6.07 -8.96 2.25
CA LEU A 326 6.14 -9.87 3.39
C LEU A 326 4.80 -10.56 3.57
N ASP A 327 4.78 -11.84 3.26
CA ASP A 327 3.60 -12.71 3.22
C ASP A 327 3.00 -12.93 4.60
N VAL A 328 1.67 -12.95 4.72
CA VAL A 328 0.92 -13.19 5.98
C VAL A 328 1.51 -12.41 7.16
N ALA A 329 1.84 -11.14 6.95
CA ALA A 329 2.63 -10.36 7.89
C ALA A 329 1.93 -10.11 9.24
N ASN A 330 0.61 -10.17 9.28
CA ASN A 330 -0.21 -10.00 10.48
C ASN A 330 -0.15 -11.19 11.46
N GLU A 331 0.29 -12.36 11.02
CA GLU A 331 0.44 -13.55 11.87
C GLU A 331 1.86 -13.72 12.45
N ILE A 332 2.77 -12.80 12.17
CA ILE A 332 4.16 -12.83 12.62
C ILE A 332 4.36 -11.85 13.78
N ASN A 333 5.19 -12.25 14.73
CA ASN A 333 5.51 -11.49 15.93
C ASN A 333 6.10 -10.10 15.61
N HIS A 334 5.68 -9.07 16.34
CA HIS A 334 6.13 -7.70 16.14
C HIS A 334 7.64 -7.51 16.37
N ASP A 335 8.23 -8.24 17.32
CA ASP A 335 9.68 -8.15 17.59
C ASP A 335 10.49 -8.76 16.46
N PHE A 336 9.95 -9.79 15.79
CA PHE A 336 10.53 -10.31 14.54
C PHE A 336 10.60 -9.21 13.47
N TRP A 337 9.49 -8.49 13.24
CA TRP A 337 9.46 -7.44 12.24
C TRP A 337 10.38 -6.26 12.56
N ARG A 338 10.48 -5.87 13.85
CA ARG A 338 11.43 -4.84 14.30
C ARG A 338 12.86 -5.25 14.05
N ALA A 339 13.21 -6.50 14.42
CA ALA A 339 14.54 -7.06 14.18
C ALA A 339 14.84 -7.16 12.68
N PHE A 340 13.90 -7.65 11.89
CA PHE A 340 14.03 -7.78 10.43
C PHE A 340 14.23 -6.41 9.77
N LYS A 341 13.37 -5.43 10.06
CA LYS A 341 13.52 -4.06 9.52
C LYS A 341 14.89 -3.49 9.85
N LYS A 342 15.30 -3.58 11.11
CA LYS A 342 16.64 -3.12 11.54
C LYS A 342 17.73 -3.79 10.72
N ALA A 343 17.69 -5.11 10.60
CA ALA A 343 18.69 -5.89 9.89
C ALA A 343 18.82 -5.51 8.41
N VAL A 344 17.70 -5.36 7.69
CA VAL A 344 17.73 -5.04 6.26
C VAL A 344 18.05 -3.56 6.01
N LYS A 345 17.61 -2.63 6.88
CA LYS A 345 17.96 -1.21 6.80
C LYS A 345 19.43 -0.93 7.10
N GLU A 346 20.08 -1.72 7.94
CA GLU A 346 21.54 -1.67 8.15
C GLU A 346 22.31 -2.10 6.91
N GLU A 347 21.75 -2.97 6.07
CA GLU A 347 22.36 -3.43 4.83
C GLU A 347 22.14 -2.44 3.67
N LYS A 348 20.91 -1.91 3.54
CA LYS A 348 20.51 -0.95 2.52
C LYS A 348 19.46 0.00 3.13
N ASP A 349 19.84 1.23 3.41
CA ASP A 349 19.04 2.19 4.19
C ASP A 349 17.71 2.58 3.51
N ASP A 350 17.67 2.54 2.17
CA ASP A 350 16.51 2.85 1.36
C ASP A 350 15.70 1.61 0.91
N ILE A 351 15.94 0.42 1.50
CA ILE A 351 15.12 -0.78 1.27
C ILE A 351 13.65 -0.53 1.64
N PHE A 352 12.70 -0.97 0.81
CA PHE A 352 11.27 -0.75 1.01
C PHE A 352 10.57 -2.01 1.53
N LEU A 353 9.77 -1.89 2.59
CA LEU A 353 9.09 -3.03 3.22
C LEU A 353 7.58 -2.89 3.11
N ILE A 354 6.95 -3.87 2.46
CA ILE A 354 5.50 -3.95 2.25
C ILE A 354 4.97 -5.18 2.99
N GLY A 355 4.10 -5.00 3.99
CA GLY A 355 3.41 -6.11 4.64
C GLY A 355 2.13 -6.51 3.90
N GLU A 356 1.88 -7.80 3.76
CA GLU A 356 0.54 -8.26 3.41
C GLU A 356 -0.32 -8.31 4.66
N ILE A 357 -1.23 -7.35 4.78
CA ILE A 357 -2.18 -7.23 5.89
C ILE A 357 -3.50 -6.78 5.30
N TRP A 358 -4.56 -7.57 5.49
CA TRP A 358 -5.86 -7.34 4.88
C TRP A 358 -6.74 -6.37 5.69
N GLU A 359 -6.47 -6.26 6.98
CA GLU A 359 -7.18 -5.43 7.95
C GLU A 359 -6.50 -4.08 8.22
N ASP A 360 -6.90 -3.39 9.31
CA ASP A 360 -6.24 -2.17 9.77
C ASP A 360 -4.80 -2.44 10.19
N SER A 361 -3.87 -1.81 9.49
CA SER A 361 -2.43 -2.05 9.64
C SER A 361 -1.74 -1.01 10.54
N THR A 362 -2.49 -0.22 11.30
CA THR A 362 -1.94 0.93 12.06
C THR A 362 -0.74 0.56 12.92
N ILE A 363 -0.82 -0.58 13.67
CA ILE A 363 0.24 -0.98 14.61
C ILE A 363 1.55 -1.39 13.93
N TRP A 364 1.51 -1.80 12.67
CA TRP A 364 2.70 -2.17 11.89
C TRP A 364 3.33 -0.99 11.13
N LEU A 365 2.59 0.14 11.01
CA LEU A 365 2.95 1.28 10.18
C LEU A 365 3.40 2.51 10.98
N MET A 366 3.78 2.31 12.24
CA MET A 366 4.24 3.39 13.13
C MET A 366 5.74 3.73 12.99
N GLY A 367 6.40 3.19 11.97
CA GLY A 367 7.79 3.53 11.62
C GLY A 367 8.83 2.48 12.00
N ASP A 368 8.48 1.50 12.84
CA ASP A 368 9.40 0.49 13.37
C ASP A 368 9.32 -0.89 12.72
N GLN A 369 8.33 -1.13 11.82
CA GLN A 369 8.13 -2.42 11.16
C GLN A 369 8.02 -2.28 9.64
N PHE A 370 6.89 -1.83 9.09
CA PHE A 370 6.73 -1.68 7.64
C PHE A 370 6.74 -0.22 7.21
N ASP A 371 7.02 0.00 5.94
CA ASP A 371 6.91 1.29 5.27
C ASP A 371 5.55 1.41 4.57
N SER A 372 4.95 0.27 4.19
CA SER A 372 3.72 0.14 3.42
C SER A 372 3.00 -1.16 3.75
N THR A 373 1.73 -1.24 3.33
CA THR A 373 0.99 -2.51 3.24
C THR A 373 0.23 -2.59 1.93
N MET A 374 -0.16 -3.81 1.54
CA MET A 374 -1.07 -4.06 0.43
C MET A 374 -2.46 -3.52 0.78
N ASN A 375 -2.95 -2.53 0.00
CA ASN A 375 -4.17 -1.81 0.33
C ASN A 375 -5.43 -2.51 -0.21
N TYR A 376 -5.82 -3.61 0.42
CA TYR A 376 -7.04 -4.35 0.07
C TYR A 376 -8.30 -3.48 0.19
N THR A 377 -8.33 -2.53 1.14
CA THR A 377 -9.45 -1.59 1.28
C THR A 377 -9.66 -0.78 -0.01
N PHE A 378 -8.57 -0.34 -0.67
CA PHE A 378 -8.65 0.36 -1.95
C PHE A 378 -9.28 -0.52 -3.04
N SER A 379 -8.81 -1.76 -3.18
CA SER A 379 -9.34 -2.72 -4.15
C SER A 379 -10.85 -2.97 -3.93
N TYR A 380 -11.28 -3.20 -2.69
CA TYR A 380 -12.70 -3.41 -2.37
C TYR A 380 -13.57 -2.20 -2.71
N ILE A 381 -13.14 -0.99 -2.35
CA ILE A 381 -13.89 0.25 -2.67
C ILE A 381 -13.99 0.43 -4.20
N CYS A 382 -12.90 0.20 -4.94
CA CYS A 382 -12.91 0.27 -6.40
C CYS A 382 -13.83 -0.77 -7.04
N ARG A 383 -13.85 -2.01 -6.52
CA ARG A 383 -14.75 -3.07 -6.98
C ARG A 383 -16.23 -2.71 -6.74
N GLU A 384 -16.57 -2.20 -5.55
CA GLU A 384 -17.92 -1.76 -5.23
C GLU A 384 -18.39 -0.62 -6.13
N PHE A 385 -17.52 0.35 -6.41
CA PHE A 385 -17.88 1.55 -7.15
C PHE A 385 -17.81 1.38 -8.66
N PHE A 386 -16.64 1.02 -9.20
CA PHE A 386 -16.44 0.98 -10.65
C PHE A 386 -16.99 -0.30 -11.29
N ALA A 387 -16.67 -1.47 -10.72
CA ALA A 387 -17.04 -2.74 -11.33
C ALA A 387 -18.50 -3.10 -11.08
N LYS A 388 -18.91 -3.14 -9.81
CA LYS A 388 -20.24 -3.63 -9.40
C LYS A 388 -21.30 -2.54 -9.35
N LYS A 389 -20.91 -1.25 -9.24
CA LYS A 389 -21.82 -0.09 -9.12
C LYS A 389 -22.87 -0.26 -8.01
N ILE A 390 -22.44 -0.77 -6.83
CA ILE A 390 -23.32 -1.03 -5.67
C ILE A 390 -23.26 0.04 -4.59
N ILE A 391 -22.35 1.02 -4.74
CA ILE A 391 -22.27 2.20 -3.88
C ILE A 391 -22.42 3.48 -4.73
N SER A 392 -22.99 4.53 -4.13
CA SER A 392 -23.14 5.83 -4.77
C SER A 392 -21.82 6.62 -4.78
N VAL A 393 -21.79 7.73 -5.54
CA VAL A 393 -20.64 8.64 -5.61
C VAL A 393 -20.29 9.20 -4.21
N SER A 394 -21.31 9.59 -3.45
CA SER A 394 -21.11 10.11 -2.08
C SER A 394 -20.59 9.04 -1.12
N GLN A 395 -21.05 7.80 -1.23
CA GLN A 395 -20.53 6.68 -0.44
C GLN A 395 -19.09 6.35 -0.82
N PHE A 396 -18.75 6.39 -2.12
CA PHE A 396 -17.38 6.22 -2.60
C PHE A 396 -16.46 7.29 -1.99
N ASP A 397 -16.82 8.57 -2.11
CA ASP A 397 -16.06 9.70 -1.55
C ASP A 397 -15.79 9.53 -0.05
N GLN A 398 -16.83 9.21 0.73
CA GLN A 398 -16.74 8.98 2.16
C GLN A 398 -15.78 7.82 2.52
N LYS A 399 -15.88 6.69 1.81
CA LYS A 399 -14.99 5.53 2.00
C LYS A 399 -13.53 5.88 1.67
N ILE A 400 -13.30 6.63 0.58
CA ILE A 400 -11.95 7.09 0.18
C ILE A 400 -11.36 8.03 1.23
N HIS A 401 -12.12 9.00 1.72
CA HIS A 401 -11.65 9.89 2.78
C HIS A 401 -11.31 9.14 4.06
N ARG A 402 -12.18 8.22 4.48
CA ARG A 402 -11.93 7.37 5.66
C ARG A 402 -10.65 6.53 5.49
N MET A 403 -10.44 5.96 4.31
CA MET A 403 -9.23 5.19 3.99
C MET A 403 -7.97 6.08 4.02
N ASN A 404 -8.01 7.25 3.36
CA ASN A 404 -6.86 8.17 3.27
C ASN A 404 -6.46 8.76 4.63
N LEU A 405 -7.38 8.83 5.60
CA LEU A 405 -7.12 9.34 6.94
C LEU A 405 -6.81 8.24 7.98
N ARG A 406 -6.74 6.98 7.54
CA ARG A 406 -6.46 5.85 8.43
C ARG A 406 -5.04 5.90 9.02
N TYR A 407 -4.08 6.45 8.27
CA TYR A 407 -2.65 6.49 8.63
C TYR A 407 -2.09 7.92 8.56
N PRO A 408 -0.86 8.17 9.07
CA PRO A 408 -0.11 9.37 8.76
C PRO A 408 0.05 9.59 7.25
N GLU A 409 0.09 10.86 6.81
CA GLU A 409 0.02 11.18 5.37
C GLU A 409 1.15 10.52 4.55
N MET A 410 2.39 10.40 5.09
CA MET A 410 3.50 9.74 4.39
C MET A 410 3.26 8.25 4.22
N VAL A 411 2.66 7.60 5.20
CA VAL A 411 2.29 6.17 5.14
C VAL A 411 1.14 5.94 4.18
N THR A 412 0.12 6.82 4.18
CA THR A 412 -1.00 6.74 3.23
C THR A 412 -0.51 6.87 1.78
N ARG A 413 0.49 7.76 1.53
CA ARG A 413 1.10 7.90 0.20
C ARG A 413 1.92 6.68 -0.22
N ALA A 414 2.43 5.92 0.72
CA ALA A 414 3.23 4.73 0.48
C ALA A 414 2.41 3.45 0.36
N GLN A 415 1.09 3.47 0.63
CA GLN A 415 0.25 2.27 0.53
C GLN A 415 0.21 1.74 -0.90
N MET A 416 0.41 0.43 -1.08
CA MET A 416 0.34 -0.26 -2.36
C MET A 416 -1.13 -0.43 -2.77
N ASN A 417 -1.60 0.42 -3.69
CA ASN A 417 -2.95 0.36 -4.25
C ASN A 417 -2.98 -0.56 -5.47
N PHE A 418 -3.95 -1.43 -5.53
CA PHE A 418 -4.16 -2.36 -6.65
C PHE A 418 -5.65 -2.59 -6.89
N LEU A 419 -6.01 -3.03 -8.07
CA LEU A 419 -7.36 -3.48 -8.39
C LEU A 419 -7.52 -4.96 -8.11
N ASP A 420 -6.50 -5.75 -8.42
CA ASP A 420 -6.40 -7.19 -8.13
C ASP A 420 -4.96 -7.66 -7.91
N THR A 421 -4.81 -8.92 -7.55
CA THR A 421 -3.54 -9.61 -7.29
C THR A 421 -3.66 -11.09 -7.65
N HIS A 422 -2.59 -11.86 -7.38
CA HIS A 422 -2.57 -13.32 -7.50
C HIS A 422 -3.43 -14.07 -6.48
N ASP A 423 -4.08 -13.38 -5.51
CA ASP A 423 -4.91 -13.96 -4.45
C ASP A 423 -6.40 -13.63 -4.56
N VAL A 424 -6.77 -12.79 -5.51
CA VAL A 424 -8.16 -12.38 -5.72
C VAL A 424 -8.53 -12.41 -7.20
N SER A 425 -9.83 -12.50 -7.49
CA SER A 425 -10.34 -12.47 -8.88
C SER A 425 -9.83 -11.26 -9.65
N ARG A 426 -9.59 -11.43 -10.96
CA ARG A 426 -9.24 -10.32 -11.84
C ARG A 426 -10.34 -9.27 -11.85
N PHE A 427 -9.96 -8.01 -11.72
CA PHE A 427 -10.90 -6.89 -11.66
C PHE A 427 -11.79 -6.79 -12.90
N PHE A 428 -11.23 -7.09 -14.08
CA PHE A 428 -11.99 -7.09 -15.32
C PHE A 428 -13.11 -8.12 -15.34
N SER A 429 -12.96 -9.24 -14.61
CA SER A 429 -14.07 -10.21 -14.43
C SER A 429 -15.25 -9.60 -13.69
N ASP A 430 -14.99 -8.80 -12.65
CA ASP A 430 -16.03 -8.09 -11.90
C ASP A 430 -16.70 -6.96 -12.72
N CYS A 431 -16.02 -6.45 -13.76
CA CYS A 431 -16.58 -5.49 -14.71
C CYS A 431 -17.56 -6.12 -15.70
N ALA A 432 -17.74 -7.45 -15.68
CA ALA A 432 -18.58 -8.19 -16.62
C ALA A 432 -18.22 -7.93 -18.12
N GLY A 433 -16.92 -7.71 -18.41
CA GLY A 433 -16.41 -7.46 -19.76
C GLY A 433 -16.59 -6.02 -20.27
N ASP A 434 -17.10 -5.09 -19.46
CA ASP A 434 -17.16 -3.68 -19.83
C ASP A 434 -15.81 -2.99 -19.54
N ASP A 435 -15.02 -2.78 -20.58
CA ASP A 435 -13.69 -2.17 -20.51
C ASP A 435 -13.72 -0.69 -20.07
N ARG A 436 -14.84 0.02 -20.24
CA ARG A 436 -15.02 1.39 -19.79
C ARG A 436 -14.94 1.47 -18.26
N LYS A 437 -15.47 0.47 -17.54
CA LYS A 437 -15.39 0.37 -16.09
C LYS A 437 -13.94 0.13 -15.63
N LEU A 438 -13.22 -0.77 -16.31
CA LEU A 438 -11.80 -1.01 -16.04
C LEU A 438 -10.99 0.27 -16.26
N ARG A 439 -11.18 0.95 -17.40
CA ARG A 439 -10.48 2.22 -17.71
C ARG A 439 -10.73 3.29 -16.65
N LEU A 440 -11.96 3.45 -16.17
CA LEU A 440 -12.26 4.39 -15.08
C LEU A 440 -11.55 4.03 -13.76
N ALA A 441 -11.53 2.75 -13.40
CA ALA A 441 -10.84 2.27 -12.19
C ALA A 441 -9.32 2.48 -12.29
N VAL A 442 -8.72 2.18 -13.44
CA VAL A 442 -7.29 2.39 -13.71
C VAL A 442 -6.93 3.88 -13.67
N LEU A 443 -7.72 4.73 -14.32
CA LEU A 443 -7.55 6.19 -14.29
C LEU A 443 -7.57 6.69 -12.83
N TYR A 444 -8.56 6.23 -12.04
CA TYR A 444 -8.65 6.58 -10.63
C TYR A 444 -7.42 6.08 -9.86
N MET A 445 -7.03 4.81 -9.99
CA MET A 445 -5.86 4.25 -9.31
C MET A 445 -4.58 5.04 -9.59
N MET A 446 -4.36 5.44 -10.83
CA MET A 446 -3.19 6.24 -11.23
C MET A 446 -3.23 7.68 -10.70
N CYS A 447 -4.42 8.23 -10.39
CA CYS A 447 -4.59 9.59 -9.88
C CYS A 447 -4.82 9.65 -8.35
N ALA A 448 -5.12 8.54 -7.70
CA ALA A 448 -5.36 8.44 -6.26
C ALA A 448 -4.10 8.67 -5.42
N VAL A 449 -4.28 8.79 -4.10
CA VAL A 449 -3.19 8.76 -3.12
C VAL A 449 -2.75 7.32 -2.92
N GLY A 450 -1.46 7.06 -2.90
CA GLY A 450 -0.85 5.74 -2.77
C GLY A 450 0.02 5.37 -3.97
N ILE A 451 0.61 4.19 -3.95
CA ILE A 451 1.48 3.64 -4.99
C ILE A 451 0.66 2.70 -5.85
N PRO A 452 0.43 3.03 -7.14
CA PRO A 452 -0.30 2.12 -8.03
C PRO A 452 0.50 0.85 -8.30
N SER A 453 -0.19 -0.29 -8.29
CA SER A 453 0.35 -1.60 -8.68
C SER A 453 -0.57 -2.24 -9.72
N VAL A 454 0.02 -2.64 -10.83
CA VAL A 454 -0.66 -3.34 -11.94
C VAL A 454 -0.24 -4.80 -11.88
N PHE A 455 -1.20 -5.71 -11.80
CA PHE A 455 -0.92 -7.14 -11.86
C PHE A 455 -0.77 -7.55 -13.32
N TYR A 456 0.26 -8.36 -13.64
CA TYR A 456 0.58 -8.72 -15.03
C TYR A 456 -0.65 -9.21 -15.80
N GLY A 457 -0.84 -8.68 -16.99
CA GLY A 457 -1.94 -9.04 -17.88
C GLY A 457 -3.24 -8.24 -17.67
N ASP A 458 -3.34 -7.38 -16.65
CA ASP A 458 -4.49 -6.47 -16.51
C ASP A 458 -4.55 -5.51 -17.69
N GLU A 459 -3.39 -5.07 -18.16
CA GLU A 459 -3.23 -4.23 -19.34
C GLU A 459 -3.63 -4.93 -20.65
N CYS A 460 -3.76 -6.25 -20.58
CA CYS A 460 -4.28 -7.09 -21.66
C CYS A 460 -5.75 -7.52 -21.45
N GLY A 461 -6.38 -7.04 -20.38
CA GLY A 461 -7.76 -7.42 -20.07
C GLY A 461 -7.93 -8.88 -19.67
N ILE A 462 -6.93 -9.49 -19.01
CA ILE A 462 -7.04 -10.86 -18.51
C ILE A 462 -8.17 -10.97 -17.49
N THR A 463 -9.03 -11.98 -17.66
CA THR A 463 -10.11 -12.34 -16.74
C THR A 463 -9.78 -13.61 -15.98
N GLY A 464 -10.40 -13.81 -14.81
CA GLY A 464 -10.29 -15.03 -13.99
C GLY A 464 -10.97 -14.84 -12.66
N ILE A 465 -11.69 -15.86 -12.18
CA ILE A 465 -12.43 -15.83 -10.91
C ILE A 465 -11.79 -16.79 -9.91
N THR A 466 -11.39 -17.98 -10.39
CA THR A 466 -10.74 -19.00 -9.58
C THR A 466 -9.22 -18.84 -9.60
N GLU A 467 -8.52 -19.41 -8.62
CA GLU A 467 -7.06 -19.33 -8.50
C GLU A 467 -6.33 -19.72 -9.80
N SER A 468 -6.74 -20.81 -10.43
CA SER A 468 -6.14 -21.25 -11.69
C SER A 468 -6.39 -20.30 -12.85
N GLU A 469 -7.49 -19.53 -12.79
CA GLU A 469 -7.86 -18.58 -13.84
C GLU A 469 -7.18 -17.23 -13.67
N TYR A 470 -7.12 -16.67 -12.44
CA TYR A 470 -6.47 -15.38 -12.26
C TYR A 470 -4.93 -15.46 -12.25
N ARG A 471 -4.34 -16.68 -12.09
CA ARG A 471 -2.91 -16.95 -12.26
C ARG A 471 -2.54 -17.56 -13.61
N LYS A 472 -3.41 -17.48 -14.63
CA LYS A 472 -3.12 -18.01 -15.95
C LYS A 472 -1.98 -17.25 -16.65
N THR A 473 -1.44 -17.88 -17.71
CA THR A 473 -0.31 -17.33 -18.47
C THR A 473 -0.62 -15.96 -19.07
N MET A 474 0.44 -15.12 -19.14
CA MET A 474 0.41 -13.83 -19.82
C MET A 474 -0.07 -14.00 -21.27
N GLN A 475 -0.96 -13.12 -21.71
CA GLN A 475 -1.48 -13.10 -23.07
C GLN A 475 -0.68 -12.12 -23.93
N TRP A 476 0.43 -12.60 -24.49
CA TRP A 476 1.26 -11.80 -25.38
C TRP A 476 0.53 -11.52 -26.70
N GLY A 477 0.65 -10.26 -27.21
CA GLY A 477 0.01 -9.85 -28.45
C GLY A 477 -1.50 -9.57 -28.32
N CYS A 478 -1.96 -9.18 -27.14
CA CYS A 478 -3.31 -8.66 -26.92
C CYS A 478 -3.55 -7.32 -27.64
N GLU A 479 -4.81 -6.87 -27.69
CA GLU A 479 -5.17 -5.62 -28.37
C GLU A 479 -4.47 -4.40 -27.76
N ASP A 480 -3.89 -3.55 -28.60
CA ASP A 480 -3.05 -2.42 -28.19
C ASP A 480 -3.78 -1.32 -27.41
N SER A 481 -5.08 -1.14 -27.65
CA SER A 481 -5.83 0.01 -27.12
C SER A 481 -5.89 0.10 -25.59
N LEU A 482 -5.90 -1.05 -24.89
CA LEU A 482 -5.89 -1.07 -23.43
C LEU A 482 -4.47 -0.89 -22.90
N ILE A 483 -3.47 -1.51 -23.54
CA ILE A 483 -2.05 -1.31 -23.21
C ILE A 483 -1.68 0.17 -23.33
N GLU A 484 -2.01 0.82 -24.46
CA GLU A 484 -1.76 2.25 -24.68
C GLU A 484 -2.42 3.12 -23.61
N PHE A 485 -3.62 2.74 -23.16
CA PHE A 485 -4.31 3.45 -22.09
C PHE A 485 -3.54 3.35 -20.76
N TYR A 486 -3.09 2.14 -20.37
CA TYR A 486 -2.25 1.94 -19.18
C TYR A 486 -0.94 2.72 -19.29
N GLN A 487 -0.22 2.61 -20.39
CA GLN A 487 1.02 3.34 -20.64
C GLN A 487 0.84 4.85 -20.46
N LYS A 488 -0.24 5.39 -21.00
CA LYS A 488 -0.57 6.82 -20.90
C LYS A 488 -0.89 7.24 -19.46
N CYS A 489 -1.72 6.48 -18.75
CA CYS A 489 -2.05 6.73 -17.35
C CYS A 489 -0.81 6.68 -16.46
N ILE A 490 0.05 5.68 -16.63
CA ILE A 490 1.31 5.51 -15.90
C ILE A 490 2.26 6.69 -16.17
N LYS A 491 2.41 7.07 -17.44
CA LYS A 491 3.22 8.23 -17.84
C LYS A 491 2.72 9.53 -17.20
N ILE A 492 1.41 9.78 -17.21
CA ILE A 492 0.78 10.94 -16.56
C ILE A 492 1.09 10.93 -15.06
N ARG A 493 0.89 9.80 -14.38
CA ARG A 493 1.18 9.63 -12.96
C ARG A 493 2.64 9.99 -12.64
N LYS A 494 3.60 9.36 -13.29
CA LYS A 494 5.04 9.53 -13.00
C LYS A 494 5.53 10.95 -13.25
N ASN A 495 4.95 11.66 -14.22
CA ASN A 495 5.36 13.01 -14.61
C ASN A 495 4.61 14.12 -13.87
N SER A 496 3.67 13.80 -12.99
CA SER A 496 2.93 14.79 -12.21
C SER A 496 3.31 14.74 -10.73
N LYS A 497 3.95 15.81 -10.27
CA LYS A 497 4.28 15.96 -8.84
C LYS A 497 3.02 16.01 -7.98
N ALA A 498 1.95 16.62 -8.49
CA ALA A 498 0.68 16.68 -7.80
C ALA A 498 0.05 15.30 -7.61
N LEU A 499 0.10 14.44 -8.62
CA LEU A 499 -0.41 13.07 -8.50
C LEU A 499 0.46 12.22 -7.56
N CYS A 500 1.77 12.39 -7.58
CA CYS A 500 2.70 11.65 -6.73
C CYS A 500 2.62 12.06 -5.25
N THR A 501 2.72 13.38 -4.95
CA THR A 501 2.91 13.87 -3.57
C THR A 501 1.89 14.92 -3.12
N GLY A 502 0.95 15.32 -4.01
CA GLY A 502 -0.02 16.37 -3.73
C GLY A 502 -1.09 15.97 -2.70
N THR A 503 -1.78 16.98 -2.19
CA THR A 503 -2.98 16.79 -1.36
C THR A 503 -4.12 16.18 -2.19
N TYR A 504 -5.15 15.70 -1.52
CA TYR A 504 -6.39 15.20 -2.14
C TYR A 504 -7.56 16.05 -1.62
N GLU A 505 -8.39 16.56 -2.53
CA GLU A 505 -9.55 17.39 -2.20
C GLU A 505 -10.69 17.05 -3.15
N THR A 506 -11.83 16.63 -2.63
CA THR A 506 -13.05 16.42 -3.43
C THR A 506 -13.60 17.76 -3.88
N LEU A 507 -13.88 17.90 -5.15
CA LEU A 507 -14.44 19.10 -5.76
C LEU A 507 -15.91 18.91 -6.18
N ILE A 508 -16.26 17.73 -6.66
CA ILE A 508 -17.57 17.38 -7.20
C ILE A 508 -17.95 15.99 -6.69
N CYS A 509 -19.14 15.89 -6.14
CA CYS A 509 -19.68 14.64 -5.61
C CYS A 509 -21.20 14.63 -5.84
N GLU A 510 -21.63 14.14 -7.02
CA GLU A 510 -23.02 14.26 -7.52
C GLU A 510 -23.60 12.87 -7.77
N ASP A 511 -24.43 12.39 -6.84
CA ASP A 511 -25.05 11.05 -6.93
C ASP A 511 -26.02 10.95 -8.10
N LYS A 512 -26.81 12.02 -8.37
CA LYS A 512 -27.85 12.02 -9.41
C LYS A 512 -27.29 11.85 -10.82
N ASP A 513 -26.21 12.56 -11.11
CA ASP A 513 -25.57 12.57 -12.41
C ASP A 513 -24.37 11.62 -12.49
N GLU A 514 -24.11 10.88 -11.41
CA GLU A 514 -23.00 9.93 -11.24
C GLU A 514 -21.63 10.57 -11.56
N ILE A 515 -21.39 11.82 -11.10
CA ILE A 515 -20.15 12.56 -11.35
C ILE A 515 -19.31 12.63 -10.09
N TYR A 516 -18.06 12.24 -10.24
CA TYR A 516 -17.05 12.40 -9.21
C TYR A 516 -15.88 13.24 -9.72
N GLY A 517 -15.48 14.25 -8.95
CA GLY A 517 -14.33 15.09 -9.30
C GLY A 517 -13.50 15.45 -8.08
N PHE A 518 -12.18 15.36 -8.23
CA PHE A 518 -11.23 15.69 -7.17
C PHE A 518 -10.01 16.43 -7.70
N ALA A 519 -9.33 17.14 -6.82
CA ALA A 519 -8.06 17.79 -7.12
C ALA A 519 -6.89 17.14 -6.38
N ARG A 520 -5.75 17.09 -7.05
CA ARG A 520 -4.44 16.83 -6.47
C ARG A 520 -3.61 18.11 -6.58
N LYS A 521 -3.06 18.59 -5.47
CA LYS A 521 -2.41 19.90 -5.42
C LYS A 521 -1.05 19.85 -4.71
N THR A 522 -0.06 20.47 -5.33
CA THR A 522 1.19 20.92 -4.69
C THR A 522 1.26 22.44 -4.75
N LYS A 523 2.37 23.03 -4.33
CA LYS A 523 2.59 24.47 -4.50
C LYS A 523 2.78 24.86 -5.97
N GLU A 524 3.31 23.93 -6.78
CA GLU A 524 3.69 24.21 -8.18
C GLU A 524 2.70 23.68 -9.20
N GLU A 525 1.87 22.70 -8.83
CA GLU A 525 1.00 21.99 -9.77
C GLU A 525 -0.39 21.71 -9.18
N THR A 526 -1.39 21.88 -10.01
CA THR A 526 -2.77 21.46 -9.72
C THR A 526 -3.29 20.57 -10.84
N ILE A 527 -3.73 19.37 -10.47
CA ILE A 527 -4.42 18.44 -11.35
C ILE A 527 -5.87 18.30 -10.85
N VAL A 528 -6.82 18.36 -11.75
CA VAL A 528 -8.24 18.04 -11.50
C VAL A 528 -8.60 16.82 -12.31
N VAL A 529 -9.19 15.84 -11.65
CA VAL A 529 -9.69 14.61 -12.27
C VAL A 529 -11.19 14.62 -12.17
N ILE A 530 -11.88 14.40 -13.28
CA ILE A 530 -13.35 14.33 -13.37
C ILE A 530 -13.69 12.98 -13.96
N MET A 531 -14.61 12.26 -13.35
CA MET A 531 -15.10 10.96 -13.80
C MET A 531 -16.62 11.00 -13.91
N ASN A 532 -17.12 10.60 -15.06
CA ASN A 532 -18.53 10.43 -15.33
C ASN A 532 -18.86 8.92 -15.38
N MET A 533 -19.51 8.45 -14.30
CA MET A 533 -19.92 7.06 -14.17
C MET A 533 -21.26 6.77 -14.83
N GLY A 534 -21.98 7.82 -15.29
CA GLY A 534 -23.24 7.73 -16.03
C GLY A 534 -23.01 7.45 -17.51
N GLU A 535 -24.05 6.99 -18.22
CA GLU A 535 -23.97 6.66 -19.65
C GLU A 535 -24.02 7.89 -20.57
N LYS A 536 -24.50 9.03 -20.07
CA LYS A 536 -24.71 10.24 -20.89
C LYS A 536 -23.56 11.22 -20.73
N GLU A 537 -23.27 11.94 -21.82
CA GLU A 537 -22.38 13.09 -21.76
C GLU A 537 -22.94 14.18 -20.81
N GLN A 538 -22.06 14.77 -19.99
CA GLN A 538 -22.43 15.80 -19.03
C GLN A 538 -21.55 17.04 -19.20
N LYS A 539 -22.18 18.22 -19.01
CA LYS A 539 -21.48 19.50 -18.87
C LYS A 539 -21.26 19.77 -17.38
N ILE A 540 -20.01 19.78 -16.98
CA ILE A 540 -19.60 19.83 -15.57
C ILE A 540 -18.93 21.17 -15.29
N THR A 541 -19.29 21.81 -14.19
CA THR A 541 -18.65 23.05 -13.75
C THR A 541 -17.65 22.76 -12.64
N ILE A 542 -16.36 23.03 -12.88
CA ILE A 542 -15.32 22.94 -11.84
C ILE A 542 -15.52 24.09 -10.86
N PRO A 543 -15.64 23.84 -9.54
CA PRO A 543 -15.79 24.89 -8.55
C PRO A 543 -14.58 25.84 -8.51
N GLY A 544 -14.85 27.13 -8.28
CA GLY A 544 -13.83 28.17 -8.11
C GLY A 544 -13.67 29.12 -9.30
N ALA A 545 -12.54 29.80 -9.36
CA ALA A 545 -12.24 30.77 -10.42
C ALA A 545 -12.02 30.09 -11.78
N LYS A 546 -12.34 30.84 -12.84
CA LYS A 546 -12.03 30.41 -14.21
C LYS A 546 -10.52 30.29 -14.40
N HIS A 547 -10.08 29.19 -14.96
CA HIS A 547 -8.69 28.91 -15.28
C HIS A 547 -8.57 28.41 -16.71
N GLN A 548 -7.33 28.39 -17.21
CA GLN A 548 -6.98 27.60 -18.39
C GLN A 548 -6.55 26.21 -17.92
N TRP A 549 -7.01 25.20 -18.63
CA TRP A 549 -6.74 23.80 -18.37
C TRP A 549 -6.10 23.15 -19.60
N LEU A 550 -5.18 22.25 -19.35
CA LEU A 550 -4.69 21.30 -20.35
C LEU A 550 -5.28 19.93 -20.03
N ASP A 551 -6.06 19.37 -20.93
CA ASP A 551 -6.42 17.95 -20.86
C ASP A 551 -5.17 17.13 -21.20
N VAL A 552 -4.61 16.44 -20.20
CA VAL A 552 -3.35 15.70 -20.37
C VAL A 552 -3.50 14.39 -21.18
N PHE A 553 -4.75 14.00 -21.50
CA PHE A 553 -5.01 12.89 -22.41
C PHE A 553 -5.04 13.32 -23.89
N SER A 554 -5.70 14.43 -24.20
CA SER A 554 -5.85 14.90 -25.57
C SER A 554 -4.83 15.95 -25.98
N ASP A 555 -4.07 16.50 -25.02
CA ASP A 555 -3.18 17.67 -25.16
C ASP A 555 -3.94 18.95 -25.62
N GLU A 556 -5.28 18.96 -25.44
CA GLU A 556 -6.13 20.08 -25.80
C GLU A 556 -6.25 21.08 -24.65
N LYS A 557 -6.19 22.37 -25.01
CA LYS A 557 -6.42 23.47 -24.05
C LYS A 557 -7.92 23.77 -23.96
N GLN A 558 -8.39 23.97 -22.76
CA GLN A 558 -9.76 24.34 -22.46
C GLN A 558 -9.79 25.60 -21.59
N ASP A 559 -10.57 26.60 -22.01
CA ASP A 559 -10.72 27.86 -21.29
C ASP A 559 -12.00 27.84 -20.43
N GLY A 560 -11.88 28.38 -19.23
CA GLY A 560 -13.01 28.50 -18.32
C GLY A 560 -13.12 27.35 -17.34
N ASN A 561 -14.30 27.17 -16.75
CA ASN A 561 -14.57 26.13 -15.74
C ASN A 561 -15.66 25.14 -16.15
N GLN A 562 -16.20 25.25 -17.38
CA GLN A 562 -17.17 24.29 -17.91
C GLN A 562 -16.46 23.27 -18.79
N ILE A 563 -16.58 22.02 -18.42
CA ILE A 563 -15.92 20.88 -19.07
C ILE A 563 -16.99 19.91 -19.55
N VAL A 564 -16.82 19.37 -20.73
CA VAL A 564 -17.67 18.30 -21.26
C VAL A 564 -17.00 16.96 -21.00
N CYS A 565 -17.68 16.06 -20.27
CA CYS A 565 -17.21 14.72 -19.98
C CYS A 565 -18.18 13.69 -20.59
N LYS A 566 -17.67 12.83 -21.46
CA LYS A 566 -18.45 11.75 -22.09
C LYS A 566 -18.95 10.78 -21.03
N GLY A 567 -20.04 10.04 -21.34
CA GLY A 567 -20.49 8.97 -20.45
C GLY A 567 -19.46 7.85 -20.31
N MET A 568 -19.41 7.24 -19.14
CA MET A 568 -18.47 6.18 -18.77
C MET A 568 -17.02 6.52 -19.16
N SER A 569 -16.57 7.74 -18.81
CA SER A 569 -15.22 8.22 -19.12
C SER A 569 -14.68 9.15 -18.03
N GLY A 570 -13.39 9.44 -18.10
CA GLY A 570 -12.71 10.37 -17.20
C GLY A 570 -11.79 11.32 -17.96
N ILE A 571 -11.55 12.49 -17.35
CA ILE A 571 -10.69 13.55 -17.87
C ILE A 571 -9.69 13.94 -16.78
N ILE A 572 -8.45 14.18 -17.19
CA ILE A 572 -7.39 14.67 -16.29
C ILE A 572 -6.95 16.04 -16.79
N LEU A 573 -7.20 17.06 -16.00
CA LEU A 573 -6.96 18.47 -16.32
C LEU A 573 -5.81 19.02 -15.50
N LYS A 574 -4.80 19.53 -16.17
CA LYS A 574 -3.69 20.27 -15.55
C LYS A 574 -3.98 21.77 -15.65
N LYS A 575 -3.90 22.48 -14.53
CA LYS A 575 -3.98 23.95 -14.52
C LYS A 575 -2.75 24.54 -15.18
N ILE A 576 -2.96 25.46 -16.16
CA ILE A 576 -1.90 26.19 -16.84
C ILE A 576 -1.87 27.65 -16.38
#